data_5b70513cedbb59cb0a92bb1c794b95f5
#
_entry.id   5b70513cedbb59cb0a92bb1c794b95f5
#
_cell.length_a   1.000
_cell.length_b   1.000
_cell.length_c   1.000
_cell.angle_alpha   90.00
_cell.angle_beta   90.00
_cell.angle_gamma   90.00
#
_symmetry.space_group_name_H-M   'P 1'
#
loop_
_entity.id
_entity.type
_entity.pdbx_description
1 polymer ?
#
loop_
_entity_poly.entity_id
_entity_poly.type
_entity_poly.pdbx_seq_one_letter_code
_entity_poly.pdbx_strand_id
1 'polypeptide(L)'
;NLLRKLYAQYASYQYDSAYVYAQKMNHLAHELHDINAQIEGQCNIVFCLLSAGLFNEASETLDTIDIHRASLASRKLYFTTASRCYFDMADFTHANPYMDRYIEKGCVYTDSLLQYLTRGSRDWLYAVGMKEMKLRHYDRCSMYFKQLLAREDVDNHMRAIVSSSLGWMSLYKKHDEEAIGYLAQAAICDNQSVTRETTALCTLARLLYQKGDIQRATEYVRQSLENANFYGARQRVIEVS
;
A
#
# COMPACT_ATOMS: atom_id res chain seq x y z
N ASN A 1 -3.59 -14.81 -18.89
CA ASN A 1 -2.39 -13.94 -18.84
C ASN A 1 -2.67 -12.48 -19.25
N LEU A 2 -3.64 -12.23 -20.16
CA LEU A 2 -4.00 -10.87 -20.58
C LEU A 2 -4.67 -10.08 -19.44
N LEU A 3 -5.65 -10.69 -18.73
CA LEU A 3 -6.35 -10.03 -17.62
C LEU A 3 -5.40 -9.63 -16.48
N ARG A 4 -4.40 -10.46 -16.16
CA ARG A 4 -3.36 -10.10 -15.17
C ARG A 4 -2.58 -8.85 -15.58
N LYS A 5 -2.20 -8.76 -16.86
CA LYS A 5 -1.49 -7.58 -17.39
C LYS A 5 -2.37 -6.32 -17.34
N LEU A 6 -3.64 -6.44 -17.71
CA LEU A 6 -4.59 -5.34 -17.64
C LEU A 6 -4.82 -4.90 -16.20
N TYR A 7 -5.07 -5.83 -15.28
CA TYR A 7 -5.18 -5.53 -13.87
C TYR A 7 -3.93 -4.79 -13.35
N ALA A 8 -2.74 -5.30 -13.62
CA ALA A 8 -1.49 -4.69 -13.15
C ALA A 8 -1.29 -3.26 -13.66
N GLN A 9 -1.76 -2.95 -14.89
CA GLN A 9 -1.71 -1.58 -15.43
C GLN A 9 -2.66 -0.61 -14.70
N TYR A 10 -3.81 -1.09 -14.25
CA TYR A 10 -4.82 -0.24 -13.63
C TYR A 10 -4.76 -0.21 -12.10
N ALA A 11 -4.12 -1.18 -11.46
CA ALA A 11 -4.17 -1.37 -9.99
C ALA A 11 -3.81 -0.12 -9.18
N SER A 12 -2.80 0.64 -9.59
CA SER A 12 -2.39 1.90 -8.95
C SER A 12 -2.72 3.14 -9.78
N TYR A 13 -3.41 2.96 -10.92
CA TYR A 13 -3.71 4.03 -11.87
C TYR A 13 -5.18 4.43 -11.87
N GLN A 14 -6.11 3.46 -11.90
CA GLN A 14 -7.56 3.72 -11.95
C GLN A 14 -8.35 2.58 -11.29
N TYR A 15 -9.02 2.89 -10.19
CA TYR A 15 -9.76 1.93 -9.37
C TYR A 15 -10.82 1.14 -10.13
N ASP A 16 -11.75 1.82 -10.84
CA ASP A 16 -12.90 1.15 -11.49
C ASP A 16 -12.44 0.09 -12.50
N SER A 17 -11.45 0.43 -13.30
CA SER A 17 -10.88 -0.51 -14.28
C SER A 17 -10.16 -1.67 -13.60
N ALA A 18 -9.37 -1.40 -12.55
CA ALA A 18 -8.69 -2.44 -11.77
C ALA A 18 -9.69 -3.43 -11.18
N TYR A 19 -10.76 -2.92 -10.56
CA TYR A 19 -11.80 -3.75 -9.94
C TYR A 19 -12.51 -4.64 -10.97
N VAL A 20 -12.87 -4.08 -12.14
CA VAL A 20 -13.50 -4.85 -13.23
C VAL A 20 -12.59 -5.99 -13.69
N TYR A 21 -11.27 -5.74 -13.86
CA TYR A 21 -10.35 -6.78 -14.28
C TYR A 21 -10.11 -7.82 -13.19
N ALA A 22 -10.06 -7.43 -11.93
CA ALA A 22 -9.97 -8.36 -10.80
C ALA A 22 -11.18 -9.30 -10.73
N GLN A 23 -12.40 -8.76 -10.93
CA GLN A 23 -13.62 -9.57 -10.99
C GLN A 23 -13.62 -10.55 -12.17
N LYS A 24 -13.20 -10.11 -13.37
CA LYS A 24 -13.09 -10.99 -14.54
C LYS A 24 -12.04 -12.09 -14.32
N MET A 25 -10.93 -11.78 -13.66
CA MET A 25 -9.91 -12.80 -13.31
C MET A 25 -10.50 -13.83 -12.35
N ASN A 26 -11.20 -13.39 -11.31
CA ASN A 26 -11.82 -14.28 -10.33
C ASN A 26 -12.90 -15.17 -10.97
N HIS A 27 -13.75 -14.61 -11.81
CA HIS A 27 -14.80 -15.35 -12.51
C HIS A 27 -14.19 -16.45 -13.42
N LEU A 28 -13.23 -16.10 -14.26
CA LEU A 28 -12.55 -17.05 -15.13
C LEU A 28 -11.81 -18.14 -14.34
N ALA A 29 -11.23 -17.80 -13.21
CA ALA A 29 -10.56 -18.75 -12.32
C ALA A 29 -11.54 -19.77 -11.72
N HIS A 30 -12.77 -19.36 -11.42
CA HIS A 30 -13.84 -20.25 -10.98
C HIS A 30 -14.29 -21.21 -12.11
N GLU A 31 -14.49 -20.69 -13.32
CA GLU A 31 -14.82 -21.54 -14.49
C GLU A 31 -13.75 -22.60 -14.78
N LEU A 32 -12.47 -22.21 -14.62
CA LEU A 32 -11.33 -23.12 -14.83
C LEU A 32 -11.01 -24.02 -13.63
N HIS A 33 -11.70 -23.88 -12.52
CA HIS A 33 -11.42 -24.56 -11.26
C HIS A 33 -9.97 -24.43 -10.78
N ASP A 34 -9.31 -23.30 -11.12
CA ASP A 34 -7.93 -22.99 -10.70
C ASP A 34 -7.93 -22.27 -9.35
N ILE A 35 -7.67 -23.03 -8.28
CA ILE A 35 -7.64 -22.53 -6.90
C ILE A 35 -6.64 -21.38 -6.73
N ASN A 36 -5.46 -21.46 -7.35
CA ASN A 36 -4.46 -20.42 -7.20
C ASN A 36 -4.85 -19.13 -7.93
N ALA A 37 -5.47 -19.24 -9.09
CA ALA A 37 -6.00 -18.08 -9.81
C ALA A 37 -7.23 -17.47 -9.09
N GLN A 38 -8.06 -18.28 -8.41
CA GLN A 38 -9.16 -17.79 -7.57
C GLN A 38 -8.62 -16.96 -6.40
N ILE A 39 -7.62 -17.45 -5.68
CA ILE A 39 -6.96 -16.72 -4.58
C ILE A 39 -6.37 -15.40 -5.12
N GLU A 40 -5.70 -15.42 -6.26
CA GLU A 40 -5.15 -14.22 -6.88
C GLU A 40 -6.26 -13.20 -7.22
N GLY A 41 -7.34 -13.66 -7.85
CA GLY A 41 -8.49 -12.81 -8.18
C GLY A 41 -9.14 -12.18 -6.95
N GLN A 42 -9.37 -12.97 -5.90
CA GLN A 42 -9.92 -12.48 -4.63
C GLN A 42 -8.97 -11.50 -3.92
N CYS A 43 -7.67 -11.78 -3.85
CA CYS A 43 -6.68 -10.85 -3.30
C CYS A 43 -6.65 -9.52 -4.07
N ASN A 44 -6.77 -9.56 -5.40
CA ASN A 44 -6.84 -8.36 -6.23
C ASN A 44 -8.13 -7.56 -5.98
N ILE A 45 -9.26 -8.23 -5.75
CA ILE A 45 -10.51 -7.59 -5.34
C ILE A 45 -10.34 -6.90 -3.99
N VAL A 46 -9.75 -7.59 -2.98
CA VAL A 46 -9.45 -7.01 -1.66
C VAL A 46 -8.57 -5.77 -1.81
N PHE A 47 -7.52 -5.83 -2.63
CA PHE A 47 -6.65 -4.68 -2.91
C PHE A 47 -7.43 -3.48 -3.42
N CYS A 48 -8.32 -3.68 -4.40
CA CYS A 48 -9.15 -2.61 -4.94
C CYS A 48 -10.09 -2.04 -3.87
N LEU A 49 -10.76 -2.89 -3.09
CA LEU A 49 -11.68 -2.47 -2.04
C LEU A 49 -10.97 -1.61 -0.98
N LEU A 50 -9.77 -2.01 -0.54
CA LEU A 50 -8.95 -1.23 0.39
C LEU A 50 -8.60 0.14 -0.19
N SER A 51 -8.17 0.19 -1.45
CA SER A 51 -7.80 1.44 -2.13
C SER A 51 -8.99 2.38 -2.32
N ALA A 52 -10.22 1.84 -2.37
CA ALA A 52 -11.47 2.61 -2.40
C ALA A 52 -11.96 3.04 -1.00
N GLY A 53 -11.37 2.52 0.09
CA GLY A 53 -11.83 2.75 1.46
C GLY A 53 -13.01 1.86 1.89
N LEU A 54 -13.30 0.79 1.16
CA LEU A 54 -14.36 -0.18 1.44
C LEU A 54 -13.81 -1.30 2.35
N PHE A 55 -13.46 -0.93 3.58
CA PHE A 55 -12.73 -1.82 4.50
C PHE A 55 -13.54 -3.02 4.99
N ASN A 56 -14.85 -2.85 5.17
CA ASN A 56 -15.72 -3.97 5.59
C ASN A 56 -15.79 -5.03 4.50
N GLU A 57 -16.10 -4.62 3.28
CA GLU A 57 -16.20 -5.48 2.11
C GLU A 57 -14.85 -6.16 1.80
N ALA A 58 -13.74 -5.44 2.04
CA ALA A 58 -12.41 -6.00 1.90
C ALA A 58 -12.15 -7.13 2.91
N SER A 59 -12.49 -6.92 4.19
CA SER A 59 -12.31 -7.94 5.23
C SER A 59 -13.24 -9.13 5.04
N GLU A 60 -14.50 -8.91 4.67
CA GLU A 60 -15.45 -9.99 4.35
C GLU A 60 -14.96 -10.82 3.16
N THR A 61 -14.46 -10.18 2.10
CA THR A 61 -13.89 -10.91 0.95
C THR A 61 -12.65 -11.70 1.37
N LEU A 62 -11.77 -11.12 2.18
CA LEU A 62 -10.57 -11.79 2.68
C LEU A 62 -10.91 -13.06 3.48
N ASP A 63 -11.95 -13.01 4.31
CA ASP A 63 -12.38 -14.13 5.16
C ASP A 63 -12.95 -15.31 4.35
N THR A 64 -13.33 -15.10 3.08
CA THR A 64 -13.80 -16.17 2.18
C THR A 64 -12.66 -16.93 1.50
N ILE A 65 -11.40 -16.48 1.60
CA ILE A 65 -10.28 -17.05 0.86
C ILE A 65 -9.76 -18.31 1.57
N ASP A 66 -9.95 -19.47 0.94
CA ASP A 66 -9.38 -20.74 1.41
C ASP A 66 -7.97 -20.99 0.84
N ILE A 67 -6.98 -21.03 1.73
CA ILE A 67 -5.57 -21.26 1.36
C ILE A 67 -5.05 -22.68 1.67
N HIS A 68 -5.90 -23.62 2.08
CA HIS A 68 -5.45 -24.96 2.49
C HIS A 68 -4.70 -25.68 1.37
N ARG A 69 -5.19 -25.59 0.14
CA ARG A 69 -4.59 -26.22 -1.06
C ARG A 69 -3.77 -25.23 -1.91
N ALA A 70 -3.51 -24.03 -1.39
CA ALA A 70 -2.81 -22.98 -2.11
C ALA A 70 -1.33 -23.30 -2.33
N SER A 71 -0.82 -22.88 -3.48
CA SER A 71 0.61 -22.87 -3.77
C SER A 71 1.36 -21.92 -2.82
N LEU A 72 2.69 -22.07 -2.73
CA LEU A 72 3.52 -21.17 -1.96
C LEU A 72 3.35 -19.69 -2.40
N ALA A 73 3.25 -19.45 -3.70
CA ALA A 73 3.05 -18.10 -4.25
C ALA A 73 1.70 -17.51 -3.81
N SER A 74 0.63 -18.30 -3.88
CA SER A 74 -0.72 -17.86 -3.47
C SER A 74 -0.82 -17.63 -1.96
N ARG A 75 -0.14 -18.45 -1.14
CA ARG A 75 -0.05 -18.22 0.32
C ARG A 75 0.66 -16.91 0.64
N LYS A 76 1.79 -16.63 -0.02
CA LYS A 76 2.50 -15.35 0.14
C LYS A 76 1.61 -14.17 -0.23
N LEU A 77 0.90 -14.25 -1.36
CA LEU A 77 -0.01 -13.22 -1.81
C LEU A 77 -1.14 -12.99 -0.79
N TYR A 78 -1.78 -14.06 -0.32
CA TYR A 78 -2.82 -13.99 0.70
C TYR A 78 -2.33 -13.30 1.98
N PHE A 79 -1.20 -13.75 2.55
CA PHE A 79 -0.68 -13.16 3.78
C PHE A 79 -0.24 -11.70 3.61
N THR A 80 0.28 -11.33 2.44
CA THR A 80 0.58 -9.94 2.11
C THR A 80 -0.70 -9.10 2.08
N THR A 81 -1.73 -9.59 1.40
CA THR A 81 -3.03 -8.91 1.27
C THR A 81 -3.72 -8.79 2.64
N ALA A 82 -3.72 -9.86 3.43
CA ALA A 82 -4.31 -9.86 4.76
C ALA A 82 -3.61 -8.91 5.73
N SER A 83 -2.26 -8.91 5.71
CA SER A 83 -1.47 -7.98 6.50
C SER A 83 -1.79 -6.52 6.15
N ARG A 84 -1.83 -6.18 4.84
CA ARG A 84 -2.22 -4.85 4.37
C ARG A 84 -3.64 -4.49 4.81
N CYS A 85 -4.61 -5.40 4.62
CA CYS A 85 -6.00 -5.16 4.99
C CYS A 85 -6.12 -4.67 6.44
N TYR A 86 -5.55 -5.39 7.38
CA TYR A 86 -5.66 -5.03 8.79
C TYR A 86 -4.83 -3.79 9.15
N PHE A 87 -3.68 -3.56 8.50
CA PHE A 87 -2.92 -2.33 8.71
C PHE A 87 -3.64 -1.09 8.17
N ASP A 88 -4.28 -1.18 7.00
CA ASP A 88 -5.07 -0.07 6.44
C ASP A 88 -6.32 0.21 7.31
N MET A 89 -6.98 -0.84 7.83
CA MET A 89 -8.08 -0.70 8.81
C MET A 89 -7.61 0.00 10.09
N ALA A 90 -6.41 -0.30 10.58
CA ALA A 90 -5.85 0.34 11.76
C ALA A 90 -5.59 1.84 11.51
N ASP A 91 -5.03 2.16 10.34
CA ASP A 91 -4.76 3.56 9.95
C ASP A 91 -6.05 4.37 9.82
N PHE A 92 -7.12 3.75 9.29
CA PHE A 92 -8.42 4.42 9.14
C PHE A 92 -9.15 4.64 10.47
N THR A 93 -9.07 3.63 11.37
CA THR A 93 -9.90 3.62 12.58
C THR A 93 -9.50 4.69 13.60
N HIS A 94 -8.21 5.00 13.76
CA HIS A 94 -7.64 5.97 14.70
C HIS A 94 -8.15 5.88 16.16
N ALA A 95 -8.92 4.84 16.51
CA ALA A 95 -9.59 4.71 17.80
C ALA A 95 -9.26 3.38 18.48
N ASN A 96 -8.84 3.44 19.75
CA ASN A 96 -8.66 2.26 20.57
C ASN A 96 -10.01 1.80 21.18
N PRO A 97 -10.21 0.48 21.43
CA PRO A 97 -9.22 -0.60 21.26
C PRO A 97 -9.15 -1.22 19.85
N TYR A 98 -9.91 -0.71 18.88
CA TYR A 98 -10.04 -1.33 17.57
C TYR A 98 -8.75 -1.20 16.75
N MET A 99 -8.09 -0.03 16.78
CA MET A 99 -6.81 0.18 16.12
C MET A 99 -5.77 -0.85 16.57
N ASP A 100 -5.62 -1.06 17.87
CA ASP A 100 -4.62 -2.00 18.41
C ASP A 100 -4.94 -3.45 18.00
N ARG A 101 -6.23 -3.85 17.97
CA ARG A 101 -6.65 -5.18 17.49
C ARG A 101 -6.32 -5.40 16.02
N TYR A 102 -6.49 -4.36 15.17
CA TYR A 102 -6.13 -4.45 13.76
C TYR A 102 -4.62 -4.52 13.56
N ILE A 103 -3.83 -3.74 14.32
CA ILE A 103 -2.37 -3.85 14.31
C ILE A 103 -1.93 -5.27 14.69
N GLU A 104 -2.49 -5.84 15.77
CA GLU A 104 -2.18 -7.19 16.21
C GLU A 104 -2.48 -8.23 15.12
N LYS A 105 -3.67 -8.19 14.52
CA LYS A 105 -4.03 -9.08 13.41
C LYS A 105 -3.10 -8.92 12.22
N GLY A 106 -2.79 -7.69 11.79
CA GLY A 106 -1.84 -7.42 10.72
C GLY A 106 -0.46 -7.99 11.02
N CYS A 107 0.01 -7.88 12.27
CA CYS A 107 1.27 -8.48 12.71
C CYS A 107 1.27 -10.02 12.62
N VAL A 108 0.18 -10.68 13.03
CA VAL A 108 0.04 -12.14 12.93
C VAL A 108 0.14 -12.61 11.48
N TYR A 109 -0.54 -11.91 10.55
CA TYR A 109 -0.43 -12.21 9.12
C TYR A 109 0.96 -11.92 8.56
N THR A 110 1.61 -10.85 9.02
CA THR A 110 3.00 -10.56 8.62
C THR A 110 3.95 -11.64 9.13
N ASP A 111 3.80 -12.13 10.36
CA ASP A 111 4.62 -13.20 10.91
C ASP A 111 4.44 -14.51 10.12
N SER A 112 3.21 -14.80 9.70
CA SER A 112 2.92 -15.92 8.80
C SER A 112 3.61 -15.75 7.44
N LEU A 113 3.58 -14.54 6.86
CA LEU A 113 4.27 -14.21 5.61
C LEU A 113 5.79 -14.41 5.73
N LEU A 114 6.39 -13.92 6.81
CA LEU A 114 7.84 -13.95 7.01
C LEU A 114 8.41 -15.38 7.05
N GLN A 115 7.61 -16.40 7.41
CA GLN A 115 8.00 -17.82 7.36
C GLN A 115 8.25 -18.32 5.93
N TYR A 116 7.65 -17.66 4.94
CA TYR A 116 7.76 -18.03 3.52
C TYR A 116 8.75 -17.16 2.74
N LEU A 117 9.32 -16.12 3.37
CA LEU A 117 10.24 -15.19 2.72
C LEU A 117 11.69 -15.48 3.12
N THR A 118 12.61 -15.34 2.16
CA THR A 118 14.04 -15.41 2.45
C THR A 118 14.46 -14.19 3.25
N ARG A 119 15.06 -14.39 4.42
CA ARG A 119 15.54 -13.32 5.29
C ARG A 119 16.50 -12.39 4.52
N GLY A 120 16.28 -11.08 4.63
CA GLY A 120 17.06 -10.06 3.93
C GLY A 120 16.70 -9.88 2.44
N SER A 121 15.75 -10.65 1.90
CA SER A 121 15.20 -10.38 0.56
C SER A 121 14.43 -9.07 0.54
N ARG A 122 14.19 -8.52 -0.65
CA ARG A 122 13.38 -7.31 -0.86
C ARG A 122 12.04 -7.39 -0.14
N ASP A 123 11.30 -8.47 -0.36
CA ASP A 123 9.95 -8.65 0.19
C ASP A 123 9.99 -8.87 1.71
N TRP A 124 11.05 -9.53 2.23
CA TRP A 124 11.24 -9.69 3.68
C TRP A 124 11.53 -8.34 4.35
N LEU A 125 12.43 -7.54 3.79
CA LEU A 125 12.76 -6.20 4.32
C LEU A 125 11.54 -5.28 4.34
N TYR A 126 10.73 -5.35 3.28
CA TYR A 126 9.48 -4.60 3.21
C TYR A 126 8.48 -5.03 4.29
N ALA A 127 8.20 -6.34 4.37
CA ALA A 127 7.22 -6.89 5.32
C ALA A 127 7.60 -6.60 6.78
N VAL A 128 8.87 -6.83 7.15
CA VAL A 128 9.33 -6.55 8.51
C VAL A 128 9.36 -5.04 8.79
N GLY A 129 9.75 -4.22 7.84
CA GLY A 129 9.76 -2.76 7.97
C GLY A 129 8.35 -2.21 8.20
N MET A 130 7.36 -2.66 7.42
CA MET A 130 5.94 -2.29 7.63
C MET A 130 5.43 -2.71 9.00
N LYS A 131 5.72 -3.94 9.45
CA LYS A 131 5.36 -4.40 10.80
C LYS A 131 5.96 -3.51 11.88
N GLU A 132 7.26 -3.20 11.80
CA GLU A 132 7.93 -2.33 12.78
C GLU A 132 7.35 -0.91 12.78
N MET A 133 6.93 -0.40 11.61
CA MET A 133 6.25 0.89 11.50
C MET A 133 4.92 0.90 12.25
N LYS A 134 4.09 -0.15 12.08
CA LYS A 134 2.78 -0.25 12.75
C LYS A 134 2.93 -0.43 14.27
N LEU A 135 3.98 -1.12 14.72
CA LEU A 135 4.35 -1.22 16.14
C LEU A 135 5.03 0.04 16.69
N ARG A 136 5.18 1.11 15.86
CA ARG A 136 5.84 2.37 16.23
C ARG A 136 7.32 2.24 16.62
N HIS A 137 7.96 1.15 16.19
CA HIS A 137 9.40 0.95 16.33
C HIS A 137 10.16 1.65 15.20
N TYR A 138 10.04 2.97 15.14
CA TYR A 138 10.48 3.78 13.98
C TYR A 138 11.96 3.64 13.64
N ASP A 139 12.84 3.43 14.62
CA ASP A 139 14.27 3.25 14.37
C ASP A 139 14.55 1.92 13.64
N ARG A 140 13.88 0.84 14.04
CA ARG A 140 13.98 -0.45 13.36
C ARG A 140 13.38 -0.38 11.96
N CYS A 141 12.21 0.23 11.82
CA CYS A 141 11.58 0.45 10.53
C CYS A 141 12.53 1.21 9.60
N SER A 142 13.08 2.34 10.05
CA SER A 142 14.02 3.14 9.27
C SER A 142 15.26 2.35 8.84
N MET A 143 15.81 1.50 9.71
CA MET A 143 16.94 0.62 9.39
C MET A 143 16.58 -0.34 8.24
N TYR A 144 15.45 -1.04 8.30
CA TYR A 144 15.03 -1.98 7.26
C TYR A 144 14.70 -1.26 5.94
N PHE A 145 14.01 -0.13 6.00
CA PHE A 145 13.65 0.64 4.81
C PHE A 145 14.86 1.27 4.12
N LYS A 146 15.84 1.77 4.85
CA LYS A 146 17.10 2.26 4.27
C LYS A 146 17.89 1.12 3.59
N GLN A 147 17.92 -0.09 4.20
CA GLN A 147 18.49 -1.26 3.54
C GLN A 147 17.74 -1.62 2.26
N LEU A 148 16.41 -1.51 2.28
CA LEU A 148 15.59 -1.79 1.10
C LEU A 148 15.86 -0.78 -0.02
N LEU A 149 15.91 0.53 0.27
CA LEU A 149 16.22 1.57 -0.73
C LEU A 149 17.62 1.46 -1.34
N ALA A 150 18.58 0.88 -0.61
CA ALA A 150 19.94 0.66 -1.10
C ALA A 150 20.05 -0.50 -2.13
N ARG A 151 18.97 -1.27 -2.33
CA ARG A 151 18.96 -2.40 -3.26
C ARG A 151 18.64 -1.94 -4.69
N GLU A 152 19.24 -2.61 -5.68
CA GLU A 152 18.99 -2.35 -7.10
C GLU A 152 17.70 -3.00 -7.63
N ASP A 153 17.26 -4.11 -6.98
CA ASP A 153 16.07 -4.89 -7.38
C ASP A 153 14.75 -4.32 -6.86
N VAL A 154 14.75 -3.08 -6.38
CA VAL A 154 13.56 -2.35 -5.92
C VAL A 154 13.04 -1.43 -7.02
N ASP A 155 11.81 -1.66 -7.46
CA ASP A 155 11.15 -0.84 -8.47
C ASP A 155 10.68 0.53 -7.92
N ASN A 156 10.30 1.44 -8.82
CA ASN A 156 9.88 2.78 -8.44
C ASN A 156 8.63 2.80 -7.56
N HIS A 157 7.68 1.89 -7.77
CA HIS A 157 6.49 1.83 -6.93
C HIS A 157 6.84 1.51 -5.46
N MET A 158 7.65 0.50 -5.22
CA MET A 158 8.11 0.16 -3.86
C MET A 158 9.00 1.26 -3.28
N ARG A 159 9.88 1.89 -4.09
CA ARG A 159 10.68 3.06 -3.66
C ARG A 159 9.78 4.19 -3.20
N ALA A 160 8.69 4.48 -3.91
CA ALA A 160 7.74 5.52 -3.53
C ALA A 160 7.10 5.23 -2.16
N ILE A 161 6.58 4.02 -1.95
CA ILE A 161 5.95 3.62 -0.68
C ILE A 161 6.94 3.74 0.48
N VAL A 162 8.15 3.21 0.32
CA VAL A 162 9.18 3.22 1.38
C VAL A 162 9.68 4.63 1.67
N SER A 163 9.91 5.45 0.63
CA SER A 163 10.31 6.84 0.81
C SER A 163 9.21 7.67 1.46
N SER A 164 7.94 7.48 1.08
CA SER A 164 6.80 8.14 1.73
C SER A 164 6.73 7.81 3.22
N SER A 165 6.93 6.53 3.57
CA SER A 165 6.95 6.08 4.96
C SER A 165 8.11 6.69 5.77
N LEU A 166 9.32 6.74 5.19
CA LEU A 166 10.47 7.41 5.80
C LEU A 166 10.24 8.91 5.97
N GLY A 167 9.65 9.55 4.97
CA GLY A 167 9.28 10.97 5.03
C GLY A 167 8.31 11.25 6.17
N TRP A 168 7.26 10.43 6.32
CA TRP A 168 6.32 10.55 7.43
C TRP A 168 6.99 10.35 8.79
N MET A 169 7.88 9.38 8.93
CA MET A 169 8.64 9.15 10.18
C MET A 169 9.57 10.33 10.51
N SER A 170 10.19 10.94 9.48
CA SER A 170 11.02 12.13 9.67
C SER A 170 10.21 13.33 10.12
N LEU A 171 8.98 13.52 9.59
CA LEU A 171 8.03 14.53 10.08
C LEU A 171 7.67 14.30 11.55
N TYR A 172 7.36 13.06 11.90
CA TYR A 172 7.04 12.71 13.30
C TYR A 172 8.20 13.05 14.25
N LYS A 173 9.46 12.89 13.79
CA LYS A 173 10.67 13.25 14.52
C LYS A 173 11.05 14.73 14.40
N LYS A 174 10.26 15.56 13.71
CA LYS A 174 10.50 16.97 13.42
C LYS A 174 11.80 17.23 12.64
N HIS A 175 12.19 16.30 11.77
CA HIS A 175 13.32 16.41 10.85
C HIS A 175 12.81 16.84 9.47
N ASP A 176 12.33 18.06 9.35
CA ASP A 176 11.59 18.56 8.18
C ASP A 176 12.38 18.48 6.88
N GLU A 177 13.69 18.79 6.88
CA GLU A 177 14.51 18.74 5.66
C GLU A 177 14.68 17.31 5.15
N GLU A 178 14.88 16.35 6.05
CA GLU A 178 14.94 14.93 5.70
C GLU A 178 13.58 14.45 5.17
N ALA A 179 12.49 14.92 5.78
CA ALA A 179 11.12 14.61 5.34
C ALA A 179 10.84 15.13 3.93
N ILE A 180 11.22 16.38 3.62
CA ILE A 180 11.10 16.96 2.27
C ILE A 180 11.84 16.07 1.26
N GLY A 181 13.07 15.67 1.55
CA GLY A 181 13.87 14.83 0.67
C GLY A 181 13.18 13.50 0.35
N TYR A 182 12.72 12.79 1.37
CA TYR A 182 12.02 11.51 1.18
C TYR A 182 10.66 11.67 0.48
N LEU A 183 9.85 12.66 0.84
CA LEU A 183 8.56 12.89 0.22
C LEU A 183 8.69 13.32 -1.25
N ALA A 184 9.70 14.14 -1.57
CA ALA A 184 9.99 14.50 -2.95
C ALA A 184 10.44 13.28 -3.77
N GLN A 185 11.31 12.43 -3.21
CA GLN A 185 11.71 11.16 -3.85
C GLN A 185 10.49 10.25 -4.08
N ALA A 186 9.59 10.14 -3.09
CA ALA A 186 8.38 9.36 -3.23
C ALA A 186 7.51 9.88 -4.39
N ALA A 187 7.24 11.19 -4.44
CA ALA A 187 6.45 11.80 -5.50
C ALA A 187 7.07 11.62 -6.90
N ILE A 188 8.39 11.70 -7.03
CA ILE A 188 9.11 11.42 -8.29
C ILE A 188 8.92 9.94 -8.70
N CYS A 189 9.09 9.02 -7.77
CA CYS A 189 8.94 7.58 -8.02
C CYS A 189 7.48 7.22 -8.36
N ASP A 190 6.49 7.84 -7.72
CA ASP A 190 5.07 7.69 -8.07
C ASP A 190 4.80 8.13 -9.51
N ASN A 191 5.30 9.29 -9.91
CA ASN A 191 5.18 9.75 -11.29
C ASN A 191 5.84 8.79 -12.30
N GLN A 192 7.03 8.27 -11.99
CA GLN A 192 7.74 7.32 -12.85
C GLN A 192 7.05 5.96 -12.95
N SER A 193 6.35 5.53 -11.91
CA SER A 193 5.56 4.29 -11.90
C SER A 193 4.10 4.49 -12.33
N VAL A 194 3.74 5.71 -12.74
CA VAL A 194 2.36 6.09 -13.12
C VAL A 194 1.35 5.77 -12.01
N THR A 195 1.78 5.88 -10.75
CA THR A 195 0.95 5.67 -9.58
C THR A 195 0.16 6.93 -9.24
N ARG A 196 -1.16 6.80 -9.14
CA ARG A 196 -2.06 7.90 -8.77
C ARG A 196 -2.71 7.71 -7.39
N GLU A 197 -2.58 6.54 -6.84
CA GLU A 197 -2.96 6.21 -5.46
C GLU A 197 -1.81 6.62 -4.51
N THR A 198 -1.64 7.92 -4.25
CA THR A 198 -0.51 8.42 -3.44
C THR A 198 -0.90 9.53 -2.49
N THR A 199 -0.24 9.59 -1.33
CA THR A 199 -0.37 10.68 -0.33
C THR A 199 0.92 11.48 -0.19
N ALA A 200 2.02 11.04 -0.80
CA ALA A 200 3.33 11.67 -0.64
C ALA A 200 3.33 13.14 -1.08
N LEU A 201 2.71 13.42 -2.24
CA LEU A 201 2.65 14.78 -2.79
C LEU A 201 1.81 15.71 -1.92
N CYS A 202 0.68 15.24 -1.36
CA CYS A 202 -0.16 16.02 -0.45
C CYS A 202 0.59 16.33 0.86
N THR A 203 1.29 15.34 1.42
CA THR A 203 2.08 15.54 2.64
C THR A 203 3.23 16.51 2.41
N LEU A 204 3.91 16.41 1.26
CA LEU A 204 4.95 17.36 0.85
C LEU A 204 4.39 18.78 0.71
N ALA A 205 3.23 18.94 0.07
CA ALA A 205 2.57 20.24 -0.10
C ALA A 205 2.27 20.90 1.25
N ARG A 206 1.73 20.12 2.20
CA ARG A 206 1.46 20.62 3.56
C ARG A 206 2.72 21.11 4.26
N LEU A 207 3.82 20.38 4.14
CA LEU A 207 5.10 20.76 4.74
C LEU A 207 5.68 22.02 4.10
N LEU A 208 5.62 22.13 2.77
CA LEU A 208 6.06 23.34 2.04
C LEU A 208 5.22 24.57 2.43
N TYR A 209 3.91 24.40 2.58
CA TYR A 209 3.03 25.47 3.06
C TYR A 209 3.47 25.97 4.44
N GLN A 210 3.73 25.06 5.38
CA GLN A 210 4.21 25.41 6.74
C GLN A 210 5.55 26.16 6.71
N LYS A 211 6.39 25.91 5.70
CA LYS A 211 7.67 26.60 5.48
C LYS A 211 7.54 27.92 4.68
N GLY A 212 6.33 28.32 4.29
CA GLY A 212 6.06 29.56 3.55
C GLY A 212 6.22 29.43 2.03
N ASP A 213 6.46 28.25 1.50
CA ASP A 213 6.51 28.02 0.05
C ASP A 213 5.10 27.79 -0.49
N ILE A 214 4.32 28.87 -0.54
CA ILE A 214 2.91 28.84 -0.92
C ILE A 214 2.74 28.42 -2.38
N GLN A 215 3.65 28.82 -3.27
CA GLN A 215 3.54 28.54 -4.70
C GLN A 215 3.61 27.04 -4.97
N ARG A 216 4.68 26.33 -4.51
CA ARG A 216 4.80 24.90 -4.71
C ARG A 216 3.74 24.14 -3.94
N ALA A 217 3.39 24.56 -2.74
CA ALA A 217 2.34 23.93 -1.94
C ALA A 217 1.00 23.92 -2.68
N THR A 218 0.57 25.07 -3.25
CA THR A 218 -0.69 25.17 -4.01
C THR A 218 -0.69 24.26 -5.24
N GLU A 219 0.41 24.25 -6.00
CA GLU A 219 0.52 23.41 -7.19
C GLU A 219 0.44 21.92 -6.84
N TYR A 220 1.11 21.49 -5.76
CA TYR A 220 1.14 20.07 -5.36
C TYR A 220 -0.18 19.60 -4.74
N VAL A 221 -0.91 20.47 -4.02
CA VAL A 221 -2.28 20.17 -3.57
C VAL A 221 -3.20 19.96 -4.75
N ARG A 222 -3.17 20.88 -5.76
CA ARG A 222 -3.98 20.78 -6.98
C ARG A 222 -3.71 19.45 -7.70
N GLN A 223 -2.45 19.12 -7.92
CA GLN A 223 -2.06 17.86 -8.57
C GLN A 223 -2.48 16.62 -7.75
N SER A 224 -2.37 16.68 -6.43
CA SER A 224 -2.79 15.60 -5.53
C SER A 224 -4.30 15.36 -5.62
N LEU A 225 -5.09 16.42 -5.66
CA LEU A 225 -6.54 16.36 -5.79
C LEU A 225 -6.96 15.80 -7.16
N GLU A 226 -6.31 16.25 -8.24
CA GLU A 226 -6.52 15.73 -9.59
C GLU A 226 -6.24 14.21 -9.65
N ASN A 227 -5.13 13.77 -9.05
CA ASN A 227 -4.76 12.35 -8.98
C ASN A 227 -5.80 11.53 -8.20
N ALA A 228 -6.23 12.01 -7.02
CA ALA A 228 -7.21 11.33 -6.18
C ALA A 228 -8.58 11.20 -6.88
N ASN A 229 -9.04 12.27 -7.54
CA ASN A 229 -10.28 12.25 -8.32
C ASN A 229 -10.19 11.30 -9.51
N PHE A 230 -9.08 11.31 -10.23
CA PHE A 230 -8.87 10.44 -11.40
C PHE A 230 -8.82 8.96 -11.00
N TYR A 231 -8.14 8.64 -9.89
CA TYR A 231 -8.03 7.27 -9.39
C TYR A 231 -9.38 6.74 -8.89
N GLY A 232 -10.24 7.62 -8.36
CA GLY A 232 -11.51 7.25 -7.74
C GLY A 232 -11.39 6.93 -6.23
N ALA A 233 -10.31 7.35 -5.58
CA ALA A 233 -10.07 7.15 -4.14
C ALA A 233 -10.87 8.17 -3.32
N ARG A 234 -12.12 7.87 -3.00
CA ARG A 234 -13.04 8.78 -2.28
C ARG A 234 -12.46 9.29 -0.96
N GLN A 235 -11.83 8.40 -0.17
CA GLN A 235 -11.20 8.77 1.09
C GLN A 235 -10.10 9.81 0.88
N ARG A 236 -9.25 9.64 -0.14
CA ARG A 236 -8.13 10.56 -0.41
C ARG A 236 -8.60 11.91 -0.90
N VAL A 237 -9.73 11.97 -1.62
CA VAL A 237 -10.35 13.25 -1.99
C VAL A 237 -10.71 14.05 -0.74
N ILE A 238 -11.30 13.38 0.27
CA ILE A 238 -11.65 14.00 1.55
C ILE A 238 -10.40 14.44 2.33
N GLU A 239 -9.33 13.64 2.33
CA GLU A 239 -8.09 13.98 3.04
C GLU A 239 -7.35 15.19 2.44
N VAL A 240 -7.51 15.44 1.13
CA VAL A 240 -6.84 16.54 0.40
C VAL A 240 -7.71 17.81 0.37
N SER A 241 -9.04 17.70 0.53
CA SER A 241 -9.99 18.82 0.51
C SER A 241 -9.99 19.59 1.83
#